data_a70d21eba75e348e2d3b07cdc8ebe56c
#
_entry.id   a70d21eba75e348e2d3b07cdc8ebe56c
#
_cell.length_a   1.000
_cell.length_b   1.000
_cell.length_c   1.000
_cell.angle_alpha   90.00
_cell.angle_beta   90.00
_cell.angle_gamma   90.00
#
_symmetry.space_group_name_H-M   'P 1'
#
loop_
_entity.id
_entity.type
_entity.pdbx_description
1 polymer ?
#
loop_
_entity_poly.entity_id
_entity_poly.type
_entity_poly.pdbx_seq_one_letter_code
_entity_poly.pdbx_strand_id
1 'polypeptide(L)'
;MRKNLLYIGNDLAINSFTATYISFFSKVLKKEGYNVKTASKKKNKALRLAEMLGMIAKHHKSTDIVLIDTYGALNFYYAYLVAKACQFYNLQYIPILHGGNLPTRLEESKSFSDNLFGNAKMNVAPSQFLFRIFNNAGFQNLQIIPNAIELNKFPFKERSQFAPKMLWVRRFQGRYNPMMAIKVLEALKKEYPSAELCMVGPEKDGSLQKCKAYAKKYNLKVVFTGKLKKKEWAKVSEEYDIFLNSTNIDNTPISVIEAMALGLAIVSTDVGGMKDLIDHQENGVLVPWKDEESMVLAVKSLLEDQDKTAKMTLNARAKVSNFDWNIIKADWNELLN
;
A
#
# COMPACT_ATOMS: atom_id res chain seq x y z
N MET A 1 31.36 -5.39 -7.26
CA MET A 1 30.88 -4.19 -6.53
C MET A 1 29.38 -4.08 -6.66
N ARG A 2 28.66 -3.68 -5.60
CA ARG A 2 27.22 -3.38 -5.69
C ARG A 2 26.99 -2.15 -6.55
N LYS A 3 25.89 -2.16 -7.34
CA LYS A 3 25.57 -1.11 -8.32
C LYS A 3 25.18 0.23 -7.68
N ASN A 4 25.34 1.30 -8.43
CA ASN A 4 24.87 2.64 -8.13
C ASN A 4 23.43 2.79 -8.62
N LEU A 5 22.52 3.07 -7.73
CA LEU A 5 21.10 3.19 -8.02
C LEU A 5 20.63 4.64 -7.89
N LEU A 6 19.85 5.08 -8.85
CA LEU A 6 19.09 6.34 -8.76
C LEU A 6 17.61 6.00 -8.60
N TYR A 7 17.03 6.29 -7.44
CA TYR A 7 15.64 5.98 -7.15
C TYR A 7 14.77 7.22 -7.26
N ILE A 8 13.90 7.24 -8.24
CA ILE A 8 13.02 8.35 -8.58
C ILE A 8 11.59 8.07 -8.10
N GLY A 9 11.08 8.94 -7.26
CA GLY A 9 9.72 8.83 -6.73
C GLY A 9 9.37 10.01 -5.83
N ASN A 10 8.23 9.95 -5.17
CA ASN A 10 7.79 11.02 -4.26
C ASN A 10 8.34 10.78 -2.85
N ASP A 11 9.59 11.19 -2.58
CA ASP A 11 10.22 11.11 -1.26
C ASP A 11 9.79 12.27 -0.35
N LEU A 12 8.50 12.34 -0.06
CA LEU A 12 7.91 13.40 0.77
C LEU A 12 7.98 13.11 2.27
N ALA A 13 8.66 12.05 2.70
CA ALA A 13 8.74 11.64 4.10
C ALA A 13 9.30 12.72 5.03
N ILE A 14 10.23 13.55 4.58
CA ILE A 14 10.80 14.66 5.37
C ILE A 14 9.75 15.74 5.65
N ASN A 15 8.81 15.94 4.73
CA ASN A 15 7.75 16.95 4.82
C ASN A 15 6.41 16.36 5.29
N SER A 16 6.36 15.06 5.48
CA SER A 16 5.19 14.33 5.91
C SER A 16 5.65 13.19 6.82
N PHE A 17 5.12 13.10 8.02
CA PHE A 17 5.48 12.05 9.01
C PHE A 17 5.18 10.61 8.54
N THR A 18 4.72 10.38 7.31
CA THR A 18 4.50 9.04 6.74
C THR A 18 5.68 8.64 5.87
N ALA A 19 6.35 7.57 6.20
CA ALA A 19 7.33 6.95 5.33
C ALA A 19 6.67 6.57 4.00
N THR A 20 7.22 7.08 2.90
CA THR A 20 6.85 6.64 1.55
C THR A 20 7.58 5.35 1.22
N TYR A 21 7.12 4.58 0.23
CA TYR A 21 7.80 3.34 -0.17
C TYR A 21 9.27 3.63 -0.55
N ILE A 22 9.54 4.68 -1.32
CA ILE A 22 10.90 5.11 -1.68
C ILE A 22 11.78 5.38 -0.44
N SER A 23 11.23 5.99 0.62
CA SER A 23 12.02 6.26 1.84
C SER A 23 12.33 5.01 2.65
N PHE A 24 11.47 4.00 2.60
CA PHE A 24 11.71 2.67 3.18
C PHE A 24 12.71 1.89 2.31
N PHE A 25 12.38 1.72 1.04
CA PHE A 25 13.10 0.85 0.13
C PHE A 25 14.55 1.33 -0.10
N SER A 26 14.77 2.66 -0.24
CA SER A 26 16.12 3.20 -0.34
C SER A 26 16.99 2.91 0.90
N LYS A 27 16.39 2.86 2.10
CA LYS A 27 17.12 2.53 3.33
C LYS A 27 17.56 1.07 3.38
N VAL A 28 16.66 0.15 3.02
CA VAL A 28 16.98 -1.27 3.04
C VAL A 28 17.98 -1.63 1.94
N LEU A 29 17.89 -1.04 0.74
CA LEU A 29 18.89 -1.20 -0.31
C LEU A 29 20.28 -0.68 0.12
N LYS A 30 20.35 0.45 0.82
CA LYS A 30 21.61 0.97 1.37
C LYS A 30 22.22 0.01 2.41
N LYS A 31 21.39 -0.63 3.25
CA LYS A 31 21.85 -1.65 4.20
C LYS A 31 22.42 -2.89 3.50
N GLU A 32 21.90 -3.23 2.31
CA GLU A 32 22.45 -4.31 1.47
C GLU A 32 23.69 -3.89 0.66
N GLY A 33 24.20 -2.66 0.88
CA GLY A 33 25.46 -2.17 0.28
C GLY A 33 25.31 -1.46 -1.07
N TYR A 34 24.08 -1.22 -1.56
CA TYR A 34 23.88 -0.41 -2.77
C TYR A 34 24.13 1.09 -2.49
N ASN A 35 24.75 1.78 -3.44
CA ASN A 35 24.84 3.23 -3.40
C ASN A 35 23.56 3.84 -3.99
N VAL A 36 22.63 4.28 -3.13
CA VAL A 36 21.31 4.76 -3.56
C VAL A 36 21.17 6.27 -3.38
N LYS A 37 20.95 6.98 -4.48
CA LYS A 37 20.51 8.38 -4.48
C LYS A 37 19.00 8.45 -4.73
N THR A 38 18.29 9.39 -4.08
CA THR A 38 16.83 9.54 -4.23
C THR A 38 16.45 10.92 -4.75
N ALA A 39 15.37 11.00 -5.54
CA ALA A 39 14.67 12.22 -5.91
C ALA A 39 13.16 11.90 -6.07
N SER A 40 12.23 12.78 -5.67
CA SER A 40 12.40 14.16 -5.24
C SER A 40 11.66 14.41 -3.92
N LYS A 41 12.20 15.35 -3.13
CA LYS A 41 11.61 15.81 -1.84
C LYS A 41 10.80 17.09 -1.99
N LYS A 42 10.71 17.66 -3.19
CA LYS A 42 10.03 18.94 -3.46
C LYS A 42 8.51 18.79 -3.41
N LYS A 43 7.82 19.70 -2.69
CA LYS A 43 6.34 19.73 -2.62
C LYS A 43 5.72 20.25 -3.92
N ASN A 44 6.31 21.28 -4.52
CA ASN A 44 5.86 21.83 -5.79
C ASN A 44 6.06 20.81 -6.91
N LYS A 45 5.03 20.59 -7.71
CA LYS A 45 5.00 19.55 -8.75
C LYS A 45 6.00 19.81 -9.88
N ALA A 46 6.11 21.06 -10.36
CA ALA A 46 7.04 21.43 -11.43
C ALA A 46 8.50 21.32 -10.97
N LEU A 47 8.82 21.86 -9.77
CA LEU A 47 10.16 21.74 -9.19
C LEU A 47 10.53 20.30 -8.89
N ARG A 48 9.56 19.45 -8.55
CA ARG A 48 9.76 18.02 -8.35
C ARG A 48 10.19 17.34 -9.63
N LEU A 49 9.48 17.57 -10.73
CA LEU A 49 9.83 17.01 -12.03
C LEU A 49 11.20 17.52 -12.49
N ALA A 50 11.46 18.82 -12.35
CA ALA A 50 12.75 19.39 -12.70
C ALA A 50 13.90 18.75 -11.90
N GLU A 51 13.72 18.51 -10.59
CA GLU A 51 14.72 17.81 -9.77
C GLU A 51 14.90 16.35 -10.22
N MET A 52 13.82 15.63 -10.52
CA MET A 52 13.90 14.26 -11.02
C MET A 52 14.72 14.15 -12.31
N LEU A 53 14.42 15.01 -13.30
CA LEU A 53 15.12 15.03 -14.58
C LEU A 53 16.58 15.55 -14.42
N GLY A 54 16.79 16.58 -13.59
CA GLY A 54 18.11 17.10 -13.28
C GLY A 54 19.02 16.08 -12.59
N MET A 55 18.45 15.23 -11.72
CA MET A 55 19.22 14.15 -11.08
C MET A 55 19.65 13.08 -12.09
N ILE A 56 18.82 12.74 -13.08
CA ILE A 56 19.22 11.85 -14.17
C ILE A 56 20.35 12.47 -14.97
N ALA A 57 20.17 13.70 -15.45
CA ALA A 57 21.17 14.42 -16.24
C ALA A 57 22.52 14.56 -15.50
N LYS A 58 22.47 14.84 -14.17
CA LYS A 58 23.67 15.00 -13.35
C LYS A 58 24.42 13.67 -13.10
N HIS A 59 23.68 12.56 -12.97
CA HIS A 59 24.25 11.30 -12.49
C HIS A 59 24.28 10.18 -13.55
N HIS A 60 23.87 10.43 -14.81
CA HIS A 60 23.79 9.38 -15.84
C HIS A 60 25.08 8.59 -16.02
N LYS A 61 26.27 9.26 -15.96
CA LYS A 61 27.57 8.57 -16.13
C LYS A 61 27.95 7.65 -14.95
N SER A 62 27.31 7.83 -13.80
CA SER A 62 27.68 7.09 -12.56
C SER A 62 26.52 6.23 -12.02
N THR A 63 25.41 6.14 -12.75
CA THR A 63 24.22 5.35 -12.39
C THR A 63 24.15 4.11 -13.24
N ASP A 64 24.03 2.95 -12.61
CA ASP A 64 23.87 1.68 -13.31
C ASP A 64 22.41 1.38 -13.62
N ILE A 65 21.50 1.65 -12.66
CA ILE A 65 20.06 1.37 -12.80
C ILE A 65 19.25 2.50 -12.17
N VAL A 66 18.17 2.90 -12.84
CA VAL A 66 17.17 3.84 -12.31
C VAL A 66 15.91 3.09 -11.87
N LEU A 67 15.53 3.19 -10.60
CA LEU A 67 14.25 2.71 -10.09
C LEU A 67 13.22 3.84 -10.19
N ILE A 68 12.00 3.53 -10.64
CA ILE A 68 10.94 4.54 -10.88
C ILE A 68 9.65 4.12 -10.19
N ASP A 69 9.26 4.83 -9.11
CA ASP A 69 7.93 4.65 -8.53
C ASP A 69 6.84 5.06 -9.53
N THR A 70 6.00 4.13 -9.92
CA THR A 70 4.99 4.34 -10.96
C THR A 70 3.58 4.22 -10.42
N TYR A 71 2.77 5.28 -10.57
CA TYR A 71 1.38 5.38 -10.12
C TYR A 71 0.46 5.80 -11.27
N GLY A 72 -0.80 5.39 -11.25
CA GLY A 72 -1.76 5.64 -12.32
C GLY A 72 -2.34 7.06 -12.43
N ALA A 73 -2.06 7.98 -11.46
CA ALA A 73 -2.54 9.37 -11.51
C ALA A 73 -1.53 10.28 -12.25
N LEU A 74 -1.50 11.58 -11.96
CA LEU A 74 -0.54 12.52 -12.56
C LEU A 74 0.93 12.08 -12.43
N ASN A 75 1.25 11.29 -11.41
CA ASN A 75 2.59 10.72 -11.25
C ASN A 75 2.98 9.74 -12.38
N PHE A 76 2.03 9.24 -13.16
CA PHE A 76 2.29 8.47 -14.37
C PHE A 76 3.15 9.27 -15.36
N TYR A 77 2.79 10.53 -15.59
CA TYR A 77 3.54 11.39 -16.51
C TYR A 77 4.95 11.73 -15.99
N TYR A 78 5.16 11.76 -14.67
CA TYR A 78 6.52 11.87 -14.12
C TYR A 78 7.34 10.62 -14.46
N ALA A 79 6.78 9.43 -14.24
CA ALA A 79 7.45 8.19 -14.58
C ALA A 79 7.77 8.10 -16.08
N TYR A 80 6.83 8.50 -16.95
CA TYR A 80 7.04 8.56 -18.39
C TYR A 80 8.19 9.51 -18.78
N LEU A 81 8.20 10.75 -18.29
CA LEU A 81 9.25 11.71 -18.61
C LEU A 81 10.62 11.29 -18.07
N VAL A 82 10.64 10.67 -16.90
CA VAL A 82 11.85 10.07 -16.31
C VAL A 82 12.36 8.92 -17.18
N ALA A 83 11.47 8.03 -17.65
CA ALA A 83 11.83 6.95 -18.56
C ALA A 83 12.38 7.48 -19.89
N LYS A 84 11.77 8.55 -20.45
CA LYS A 84 12.30 9.22 -21.66
C LYS A 84 13.71 9.78 -21.44
N ALA A 85 13.97 10.38 -20.27
CA ALA A 85 15.31 10.84 -19.95
C ALA A 85 16.30 9.67 -19.80
N CYS A 86 15.88 8.54 -19.20
CA CYS A 86 16.69 7.34 -19.12
C CYS A 86 17.03 6.80 -20.53
N GLN A 87 16.05 6.73 -21.43
CA GLN A 87 16.25 6.30 -22.82
C GLN A 87 17.23 7.22 -23.54
N PHE A 88 17.11 8.55 -23.37
CA PHE A 88 18.02 9.53 -23.97
C PHE A 88 19.48 9.36 -23.52
N TYR A 89 19.70 8.99 -22.26
CA TYR A 89 21.05 8.75 -21.70
C TYR A 89 21.49 7.27 -21.76
N ASN A 90 20.74 6.39 -22.43
CA ASN A 90 20.98 4.94 -22.47
C ASN A 90 21.10 4.27 -21.10
N LEU A 91 20.30 4.72 -20.13
CA LEU A 91 20.24 4.15 -18.79
C LEU A 91 19.19 3.05 -18.70
N GLN A 92 19.53 1.94 -18.08
CA GLN A 92 18.56 0.92 -17.69
C GLN A 92 17.63 1.46 -16.61
N TYR A 93 16.33 1.18 -16.72
CA TYR A 93 15.37 1.58 -15.70
C TYR A 93 14.34 0.49 -15.40
N ILE A 94 13.83 0.52 -14.17
CA ILE A 94 12.89 -0.46 -13.62
C ILE A 94 11.71 0.30 -13.02
N PRO A 95 10.54 0.34 -13.68
CA PRO A 95 9.29 0.81 -13.08
C PRO A 95 8.82 -0.13 -11.96
N ILE A 96 8.49 0.45 -10.80
CA ILE A 96 7.84 -0.26 -9.69
C ILE A 96 6.36 0.13 -9.68
N LEU A 97 5.47 -0.84 -9.89
CA LEU A 97 4.06 -0.63 -10.17
C LEU A 97 3.25 -0.49 -8.87
N HIS A 98 3.00 0.72 -8.37
CA HIS A 98 2.33 0.93 -7.08
C HIS A 98 0.83 1.24 -7.14
N GLY A 99 0.29 1.59 -8.27
CA GLY A 99 -1.06 2.14 -8.35
C GLY A 99 -2.13 1.13 -8.72
N GLY A 100 -3.18 0.95 -7.91
CA GLY A 100 -4.37 0.16 -8.26
C GLY A 100 -5.13 0.68 -9.49
N ASN A 101 -4.89 1.93 -9.92
CA ASN A 101 -5.46 2.51 -11.14
C ASN A 101 -4.46 2.60 -12.32
N LEU A 102 -3.36 1.86 -12.28
CA LEU A 102 -2.47 1.69 -13.43
C LEU A 102 -3.17 1.01 -14.62
N PRO A 103 -4.07 0.03 -14.43
CA PRO A 103 -4.81 -0.56 -15.54
C PRO A 103 -5.48 0.46 -16.45
N THR A 104 -6.13 1.47 -15.87
CA THR A 104 -6.77 2.57 -16.61
C THR A 104 -5.75 3.32 -17.52
N ARG A 105 -4.47 3.41 -17.11
CA ARG A 105 -3.44 4.07 -17.93
C ARG A 105 -3.01 3.24 -19.13
N LEU A 106 -3.07 1.91 -19.02
CA LEU A 106 -2.76 1.05 -20.17
C LEU A 106 -3.76 1.27 -21.31
N GLU A 107 -5.01 1.57 -20.97
CA GLU A 107 -6.09 1.84 -21.92
C GLU A 107 -6.08 3.30 -22.41
N GLU A 108 -6.18 4.27 -21.48
CA GLU A 108 -6.33 5.69 -21.79
C GLU A 108 -5.05 6.36 -22.32
N SER A 109 -3.88 5.79 -22.06
CA SER A 109 -2.57 6.37 -22.38
C SER A 109 -1.65 5.33 -23.01
N LYS A 110 -2.17 4.55 -23.98
CA LYS A 110 -1.49 3.38 -24.56
C LYS A 110 -0.08 3.72 -25.06
N SER A 111 0.07 4.72 -25.92
CA SER A 111 1.38 5.09 -26.49
C SER A 111 2.42 5.49 -25.43
N PHE A 112 1.99 6.19 -24.38
CA PHE A 112 2.88 6.52 -23.24
C PHE A 112 3.23 5.29 -22.42
N SER A 113 2.26 4.38 -22.22
CA SER A 113 2.44 3.11 -21.53
C SER A 113 3.38 2.18 -22.28
N ASP A 114 3.17 2.02 -23.59
CA ASP A 114 4.02 1.20 -24.46
C ASP A 114 5.48 1.71 -24.42
N ASN A 115 5.68 3.02 -24.47
CA ASN A 115 7.02 3.60 -24.37
C ASN A 115 7.65 3.43 -22.97
N LEU A 116 6.89 3.69 -21.90
CA LEU A 116 7.39 3.61 -20.52
C LEU A 116 7.73 2.16 -20.14
N PHE A 117 6.80 1.23 -20.37
CA PHE A 117 6.92 -0.14 -19.87
C PHE A 117 7.61 -1.08 -20.86
N GLY A 118 7.44 -0.87 -22.16
CA GLY A 118 8.05 -1.71 -23.20
C GLY A 118 9.56 -1.56 -23.27
N ASN A 119 10.11 -0.37 -23.00
CA ASN A 119 11.56 -0.12 -23.02
C ASN A 119 12.23 -0.29 -21.64
N ALA A 120 11.50 -0.69 -20.61
CA ALA A 120 12.07 -0.96 -19.30
C ALA A 120 12.91 -2.23 -19.29
N LYS A 121 13.98 -2.27 -18.48
CA LYS A 121 14.73 -3.52 -18.23
C LYS A 121 13.80 -4.59 -17.69
N MET A 122 12.96 -4.23 -16.74
CA MET A 122 11.95 -5.07 -16.08
C MET A 122 10.89 -4.18 -15.45
N ASN A 123 9.62 -4.56 -15.48
CA ASN A 123 8.56 -3.92 -14.71
C ASN A 123 8.26 -4.77 -13.47
N VAL A 124 8.40 -4.20 -12.28
CA VAL A 124 8.15 -4.93 -11.03
C VAL A 124 6.70 -4.75 -10.60
N ALA A 125 5.94 -5.84 -10.61
CA ALA A 125 4.56 -5.89 -10.14
C ALA A 125 4.52 -6.41 -8.69
N PRO A 126 3.94 -5.68 -7.73
CA PRO A 126 3.85 -6.13 -6.34
C PRO A 126 2.69 -7.11 -6.08
N SER A 127 1.95 -7.50 -7.12
CA SER A 127 0.80 -8.41 -7.04
C SER A 127 0.60 -9.18 -8.35
N GLN A 128 -0.01 -10.36 -8.25
CA GLN A 128 -0.47 -11.12 -9.39
C GLN A 128 -1.53 -10.36 -10.21
N PHE A 129 -2.35 -9.52 -9.55
CA PHE A 129 -3.34 -8.66 -10.20
C PHE A 129 -2.70 -7.75 -11.24
N LEU A 130 -1.70 -6.97 -10.87
CA LEU A 130 -1.00 -6.10 -11.82
C LEU A 130 -0.18 -6.89 -12.84
N PHE A 131 0.45 -7.98 -12.41
CA PHE A 131 1.18 -8.84 -13.33
C PHE A 131 0.28 -9.34 -14.46
N ARG A 132 -0.88 -9.95 -14.13
CA ARG A 132 -1.83 -10.44 -15.13
C ARG A 132 -2.31 -9.34 -16.09
N ILE A 133 -2.62 -8.16 -15.56
CA ILE A 133 -3.10 -7.04 -16.39
C ILE A 133 -2.02 -6.57 -17.37
N PHE A 134 -0.80 -6.41 -16.90
CA PHE A 134 0.31 -5.98 -17.76
C PHE A 134 0.70 -7.05 -18.76
N ASN A 135 0.70 -8.32 -18.37
CA ASN A 135 0.95 -9.44 -19.26
C ASN A 135 -0.11 -9.53 -20.36
N ASN A 136 -1.40 -9.38 -20.02
CA ASN A 136 -2.51 -9.35 -20.97
C ASN A 136 -2.46 -8.13 -21.91
N ALA A 137 -1.85 -7.02 -21.46
CA ALA A 137 -1.60 -5.84 -22.28
C ALA A 137 -0.40 -6.00 -23.24
N GLY A 138 0.30 -7.16 -23.20
CA GLY A 138 1.38 -7.52 -24.11
C GLY A 138 2.80 -7.29 -23.57
N PHE A 139 2.97 -6.81 -22.35
CA PHE A 139 4.31 -6.65 -21.76
C PHE A 139 4.83 -8.01 -21.27
N GLN A 140 6.03 -8.39 -21.73
CA GLN A 140 6.70 -9.65 -21.33
C GLN A 140 7.82 -9.44 -20.31
N ASN A 141 8.35 -8.22 -20.20
CA ASN A 141 9.39 -7.83 -19.26
C ASN A 141 8.78 -7.52 -17.86
N LEU A 142 8.22 -8.55 -17.24
CA LEU A 142 7.49 -8.46 -15.97
C LEU A 142 8.08 -9.42 -14.93
N GLN A 143 8.21 -8.94 -13.70
CA GLN A 143 8.57 -9.77 -12.55
C GLN A 143 7.67 -9.43 -11.36
N ILE A 144 7.24 -10.46 -10.62
CA ILE A 144 6.49 -10.26 -9.38
C ILE A 144 7.48 -10.16 -8.24
N ILE A 145 7.50 -9.01 -7.57
CA ILE A 145 8.22 -8.83 -6.31
C ILE A 145 7.28 -8.09 -5.35
N PRO A 146 6.75 -8.76 -4.32
CA PRO A 146 5.81 -8.16 -3.39
C PRO A 146 6.35 -6.92 -2.67
N ASN A 147 5.43 -6.07 -2.19
CA ASN A 147 5.79 -4.96 -1.32
C ASN A 147 6.41 -5.48 -0.02
N ALA A 148 7.68 -5.18 0.21
CA ALA A 148 8.39 -5.62 1.40
C ALA A 148 8.05 -4.80 2.64
N ILE A 149 8.07 -5.46 3.80
CA ILE A 149 8.03 -4.84 5.14
C ILE A 149 9.24 -5.31 5.98
N GLU A 150 9.57 -4.58 7.04
CA GLU A 150 10.47 -5.06 8.10
C GLU A 150 9.59 -5.71 9.18
N LEU A 151 9.38 -7.02 9.08
CA LEU A 151 8.42 -7.78 9.90
C LEU A 151 8.69 -7.65 11.40
N ASN A 152 9.95 -7.50 11.79
CA ASN A 152 10.38 -7.29 13.18
C ASN A 152 9.87 -5.97 13.81
N LYS A 153 9.40 -5.02 12.99
CA LYS A 153 8.77 -3.78 13.46
C LYS A 153 7.29 -3.91 13.75
N PHE A 154 6.71 -5.06 13.46
CA PHE A 154 5.29 -5.38 13.62
C PHE A 154 5.17 -6.66 14.47
N PRO A 155 5.33 -6.54 15.81
CA PRO A 155 5.24 -7.68 16.71
C PRO A 155 3.82 -8.27 16.64
N PHE A 156 3.75 -9.57 16.43
CA PHE A 156 2.47 -10.28 16.42
C PHE A 156 1.88 -10.31 17.83
N LYS A 157 0.65 -9.82 17.95
CA LYS A 157 -0.15 -10.01 19.16
C LYS A 157 -1.10 -11.18 18.90
N GLU A 158 -0.88 -12.28 19.63
CA GLU A 158 -1.81 -13.40 19.64
C GLU A 158 -3.10 -12.99 20.35
N ARG A 159 -4.24 -13.29 19.72
CA ARG A 159 -5.58 -13.00 20.24
C ARG A 159 -6.38 -14.29 20.31
N SER A 160 -6.88 -14.61 21.48
CA SER A 160 -7.83 -15.71 21.72
C SER A 160 -9.26 -15.20 21.91
N GLN A 161 -9.43 -13.91 22.13
CA GLN A 161 -10.72 -13.24 22.28
C GLN A 161 -10.76 -12.01 21.38
N PHE A 162 -11.85 -11.86 20.64
CA PHE A 162 -12.09 -10.76 19.72
C PHE A 162 -13.30 -9.95 20.18
N ALA A 163 -13.10 -8.67 20.42
CA ALA A 163 -14.14 -7.71 20.72
C ALA A 163 -14.50 -6.90 19.45
N PRO A 164 -15.66 -6.23 19.40
CA PRO A 164 -16.04 -5.36 18.28
C PRO A 164 -15.25 -4.03 18.29
N LYS A 165 -13.92 -4.14 18.43
CA LYS A 165 -12.96 -3.04 18.44
C LYS A 165 -12.28 -2.99 17.10
N MET A 166 -12.66 -2.02 16.28
CA MET A 166 -12.25 -1.92 14.89
C MET A 166 -11.20 -0.83 14.69
N LEU A 167 -10.24 -1.10 13.83
CA LEU A 167 -9.18 -0.18 13.41
C LEU A 167 -9.22 0.01 11.90
N TRP A 168 -9.17 1.26 11.43
CA TRP A 168 -9.06 1.64 10.03
C TRP A 168 -7.84 2.55 9.85
N VAL A 169 -6.89 2.17 8.97
CA VAL A 169 -5.63 2.90 8.78
C VAL A 169 -5.44 3.25 7.32
N ARG A 170 -5.87 4.44 6.93
CA ARG A 170 -5.76 4.98 5.56
C ARG A 170 -5.81 6.51 5.58
N ARG A 171 -5.45 7.11 4.46
CA ARG A 171 -5.73 8.53 4.21
C ARG A 171 -7.24 8.74 4.07
N PHE A 172 -7.79 9.77 4.72
CA PHE A 172 -9.18 10.17 4.50
C PHE A 172 -9.33 10.74 3.10
N GLN A 173 -9.81 9.90 2.20
CA GLN A 173 -10.04 10.20 0.79
C GLN A 173 -11.14 9.29 0.26
N GLY A 174 -12.04 9.83 -0.58
CA GLY A 174 -13.21 9.10 -1.08
C GLY A 174 -12.89 7.75 -1.72
N ARG A 175 -11.73 7.61 -2.36
CA ARG A 175 -11.29 6.32 -2.93
C ARG A 175 -11.09 5.21 -1.89
N TYR A 176 -10.82 5.54 -0.63
CA TYR A 176 -10.66 4.59 0.47
C TYR A 176 -11.93 4.40 1.28
N ASN A 177 -13.00 5.09 0.91
CA ASN A 177 -14.35 4.99 1.46
C ASN A 177 -14.38 4.95 3.01
N PRO A 178 -13.83 5.98 3.70
CA PRO A 178 -13.80 5.99 5.17
C PRO A 178 -15.21 6.01 5.79
N MET A 179 -16.21 6.52 5.05
CA MET A 179 -17.59 6.57 5.52
C MET A 179 -18.20 5.17 5.71
N MET A 180 -17.84 4.21 4.88
CA MET A 180 -18.29 2.82 5.01
C MET A 180 -17.89 2.23 6.36
N ALA A 181 -16.66 2.47 6.83
CA ALA A 181 -16.21 1.99 8.14
C ALA A 181 -17.06 2.56 9.30
N ILE A 182 -17.48 3.83 9.20
CA ILE A 182 -18.34 4.46 10.22
C ILE A 182 -19.77 3.90 10.19
N LYS A 183 -20.31 3.65 9.01
CA LYS A 183 -21.65 3.04 8.87
C LYS A 183 -21.67 1.59 9.35
N VAL A 184 -20.57 0.86 9.16
CA VAL A 184 -20.40 -0.47 9.76
C VAL A 184 -20.45 -0.39 11.28
N LEU A 185 -19.75 0.58 11.90
CA LEU A 185 -19.84 0.80 13.34
C LEU A 185 -21.29 1.13 13.78
N GLU A 186 -21.98 2.01 13.05
CA GLU A 186 -23.38 2.38 13.36
C GLU A 186 -24.28 1.14 13.37
N ALA A 187 -24.18 0.29 12.36
CA ALA A 187 -24.97 -0.94 12.28
C ALA A 187 -24.63 -1.94 13.40
N LEU A 188 -23.34 -2.13 13.68
CA LEU A 188 -22.90 -3.02 14.74
C LEU A 188 -23.34 -2.58 16.14
N LYS A 189 -23.44 -1.27 16.41
CA LYS A 189 -23.86 -0.77 17.72
C LYS A 189 -25.27 -1.18 18.14
N LYS A 190 -26.11 -1.58 17.21
CA LYS A 190 -27.47 -2.09 17.49
C LYS A 190 -27.44 -3.40 18.30
N GLU A 191 -26.43 -4.24 18.06
CA GLU A 191 -26.28 -5.55 18.71
C GLU A 191 -25.07 -5.59 19.66
N TYR A 192 -24.06 -4.79 19.37
CA TYR A 192 -22.81 -4.66 20.14
C TYR A 192 -22.66 -3.22 20.68
N PRO A 193 -23.31 -2.84 21.77
CA PRO A 193 -23.24 -1.46 22.30
C PRO A 193 -21.80 -1.00 22.62
N SER A 194 -20.91 -1.95 22.94
CA SER A 194 -19.49 -1.71 23.21
C SER A 194 -18.65 -1.49 21.94
N ALA A 195 -19.20 -1.65 20.73
CA ALA A 195 -18.46 -1.48 19.48
C ALA A 195 -17.83 -0.09 19.38
N GLU A 196 -16.59 -0.04 18.95
CA GLU A 196 -15.83 1.20 18.78
C GLU A 196 -14.95 1.14 17.52
N LEU A 197 -14.61 2.31 16.99
CA LEU A 197 -13.79 2.44 15.78
C LEU A 197 -12.69 3.47 16.01
N CYS A 198 -11.45 3.11 15.70
CA CYS A 198 -10.34 4.04 15.59
C CYS A 198 -9.97 4.24 14.11
N MET A 199 -9.86 5.49 13.70
CA MET A 199 -9.52 5.86 12.33
C MET A 199 -8.21 6.66 12.30
N VAL A 200 -7.19 6.08 11.69
CA VAL A 200 -5.84 6.62 11.62
C VAL A 200 -5.55 7.11 10.20
N GLY A 201 -5.19 8.37 10.04
CA GLY A 201 -4.74 8.89 8.77
C GLY A 201 -4.93 10.39 8.58
N PRO A 202 -4.23 10.97 7.59
CA PRO A 202 -4.35 12.39 7.26
C PRO A 202 -5.57 12.66 6.40
N GLU A 203 -6.10 13.89 6.51
CA GLU A 203 -7.11 14.45 5.61
C GLU A 203 -6.56 14.69 4.20
N LYS A 204 -7.42 14.55 3.18
CA LYS A 204 -7.04 14.80 1.78
C LYS A 204 -8.07 15.55 0.94
N ASP A 205 -9.37 15.29 1.09
CA ASP A 205 -10.45 15.76 0.20
C ASP A 205 -11.78 16.11 0.90
N GLY A 206 -11.73 16.42 2.19
CA GLY A 206 -12.90 16.72 3.01
C GLY A 206 -13.58 15.47 3.61
N SER A 207 -13.08 14.27 3.33
CA SER A 207 -13.68 13.03 3.83
C SER A 207 -13.64 12.92 5.35
N LEU A 208 -12.59 13.42 6.03
CA LEU A 208 -12.49 13.40 7.49
C LEU A 208 -13.59 14.24 8.14
N GLN A 209 -13.85 15.44 7.62
CA GLN A 209 -14.90 16.31 8.14
C GLN A 209 -16.28 15.67 8.00
N LYS A 210 -16.56 15.04 6.85
CA LYS A 210 -17.79 14.28 6.64
C LYS A 210 -17.93 13.14 7.64
N CYS A 211 -16.86 12.38 7.87
CA CYS A 211 -16.82 11.30 8.85
C CYS A 211 -17.07 11.80 10.29
N LYS A 212 -16.42 12.90 10.69
CA LYS A 212 -16.63 13.51 12.01
C LYS A 212 -18.05 14.01 12.20
N ALA A 213 -18.62 14.68 11.20
CA ALA A 213 -20.00 15.18 11.24
C ALA A 213 -21.00 14.03 11.36
N TYR A 214 -20.80 12.94 10.61
CA TYR A 214 -21.63 11.75 10.68
C TYR A 214 -21.54 11.08 12.06
N ALA A 215 -20.35 10.85 12.57
CA ALA A 215 -20.14 10.26 13.89
C ALA A 215 -20.81 11.08 15.00
N LYS A 216 -20.71 12.41 14.94
CA LYS A 216 -21.37 13.32 15.88
C LYS A 216 -22.90 13.24 15.77
N LYS A 217 -23.43 13.25 14.55
CA LYS A 217 -24.88 13.19 14.30
C LYS A 217 -25.53 11.95 14.90
N TYR A 218 -24.87 10.80 14.81
CA TYR A 218 -25.39 9.51 15.26
C TYR A 218 -24.80 9.06 16.61
N ASN A 219 -24.12 9.96 17.34
CA ASN A 219 -23.49 9.71 18.65
C ASN A 219 -22.62 8.44 18.67
N LEU A 220 -21.79 8.28 17.62
CA LEU A 220 -20.92 7.12 17.49
C LEU A 220 -19.56 7.34 18.16
N LYS A 221 -19.06 6.35 18.90
CA LYS A 221 -17.74 6.38 19.51
C LYS A 221 -16.67 6.10 18.44
N VAL A 222 -16.13 7.15 17.82
CA VAL A 222 -15.06 7.08 16.83
C VAL A 222 -13.87 7.91 17.31
N VAL A 223 -12.71 7.28 17.39
CA VAL A 223 -11.43 7.94 17.68
C VAL A 223 -10.78 8.35 16.33
N PHE A 224 -10.58 9.63 16.12
CA PHE A 224 -9.86 10.17 14.96
C PHE A 224 -8.49 10.63 15.41
N THR A 225 -7.45 9.83 15.20
CA THR A 225 -6.10 10.14 15.68
C THR A 225 -5.37 11.14 14.79
N GLY A 226 -5.86 11.39 13.57
CA GLY A 226 -5.06 12.02 12.55
C GLY A 226 -3.94 11.07 12.09
N LYS A 227 -2.84 11.65 11.62
CA LYS A 227 -1.73 10.90 11.07
C LYS A 227 -0.79 10.41 12.17
N LEU A 228 -0.49 9.12 12.19
CA LEU A 228 0.47 8.46 13.06
C LEU A 228 1.67 7.94 12.28
N LYS A 229 2.84 7.82 12.95
CA LYS A 229 3.99 7.07 12.45
C LYS A 229 3.72 5.57 12.55
N LYS A 230 4.46 4.76 11.79
CA LYS A 230 4.29 3.29 11.79
C LYS A 230 4.37 2.69 13.21
N LYS A 231 5.33 3.09 14.01
CA LYS A 231 5.47 2.61 15.40
C LYS A 231 4.29 3.02 16.29
N GLU A 232 3.74 4.22 16.07
CA GLU A 232 2.63 4.75 16.87
C GLU A 232 1.33 4.00 16.57
N TRP A 233 0.99 3.81 15.28
CA TRP A 233 -0.23 3.07 14.96
C TRP A 233 -0.11 1.57 15.26
N ALA A 234 1.09 0.98 15.15
CA ALA A 234 1.33 -0.39 15.60
C ALA A 234 1.05 -0.53 17.11
N LYS A 235 1.44 0.46 17.93
CA LYS A 235 1.07 0.49 19.35
C LYS A 235 -0.44 0.66 19.56
N VAL A 236 -1.08 1.55 18.81
CA VAL A 236 -2.55 1.72 18.86
C VAL A 236 -3.27 0.42 18.52
N SER A 237 -2.76 -0.38 17.57
CA SER A 237 -3.37 -1.65 17.17
C SER A 237 -3.46 -2.69 18.28
N GLU A 238 -2.69 -2.55 19.38
CA GLU A 238 -2.75 -3.45 20.53
C GLU A 238 -4.11 -3.38 21.27
N GLU A 239 -4.83 -2.27 21.12
CA GLU A 239 -6.14 -2.03 21.74
C GLU A 239 -7.32 -2.46 20.88
N TYR A 240 -7.06 -2.91 19.64
CA TYR A 240 -8.07 -3.27 18.65
C TYR A 240 -7.88 -4.72 18.18
N ASP A 241 -8.96 -5.33 17.68
CA ASP A 241 -8.96 -6.74 17.30
C ASP A 241 -9.24 -6.97 15.81
N ILE A 242 -9.99 -6.06 15.18
CA ILE A 242 -10.43 -6.19 13.78
C ILE A 242 -9.91 -5.02 12.95
N PHE A 243 -9.35 -5.29 11.79
CA PHE A 243 -8.92 -4.28 10.83
C PHE A 243 -9.89 -4.19 9.67
N LEU A 244 -10.45 -3.00 9.45
CA LEU A 244 -11.33 -2.71 8.33
C LEU A 244 -10.57 -2.05 7.17
N ASN A 245 -10.70 -2.59 5.97
CA ASN A 245 -10.24 -1.98 4.74
C ASN A 245 -11.40 -1.81 3.76
N SER A 246 -12.00 -0.62 3.74
CA SER A 246 -13.22 -0.26 2.98
C SER A 246 -12.93 0.34 1.60
N THR A 247 -11.76 0.12 1.04
CA THR A 247 -11.28 0.79 -0.18
C THR A 247 -12.14 0.46 -1.42
N ASN A 248 -12.30 1.45 -2.32
CA ASN A 248 -12.97 1.24 -3.61
C ASN A 248 -12.02 0.74 -4.70
N ILE A 249 -10.72 0.95 -4.54
CA ILE A 249 -9.68 0.47 -5.47
C ILE A 249 -8.34 0.44 -4.75
N ASP A 250 -7.66 -0.67 -4.82
CA ASP A 250 -6.29 -0.82 -4.32
C ASP A 250 -5.54 -1.89 -5.12
N ASN A 251 -4.24 -1.99 -4.87
CA ASN A 251 -3.43 -3.09 -5.36
C ASN A 251 -3.06 -4.00 -4.16
N THR A 252 -1.90 -3.77 -3.56
CA THR A 252 -1.46 -4.51 -2.37
C THR A 252 -1.14 -3.51 -1.26
N PRO A 253 -2.15 -3.15 -0.44
CA PRO A 253 -2.01 -2.10 0.55
C PRO A 253 -1.10 -2.50 1.71
N ILE A 254 -0.02 -1.74 1.90
CA ILE A 254 0.95 -1.98 2.98
C ILE A 254 0.27 -1.96 4.36
N SER A 255 -0.76 -1.14 4.58
CA SER A 255 -1.47 -1.11 5.86
C SER A 255 -2.21 -2.41 6.19
N VAL A 256 -2.70 -3.14 5.17
CA VAL A 256 -3.30 -4.48 5.37
C VAL A 256 -2.21 -5.49 5.69
N ILE A 257 -1.08 -5.48 4.95
CA ILE A 257 0.07 -6.35 5.25
C ILE A 257 0.56 -6.12 6.69
N GLU A 258 0.68 -4.87 7.11
CA GLU A 258 1.09 -4.48 8.46
C GLU A 258 0.06 -4.93 9.51
N ALA A 259 -1.26 -4.82 9.23
CA ALA A 259 -2.34 -5.28 10.10
C ALA A 259 -2.33 -6.81 10.27
N MET A 260 -2.15 -7.55 9.18
CA MET A 260 -1.95 -9.02 9.20
C MET A 260 -0.72 -9.39 10.04
N ALA A 261 0.38 -8.65 9.89
CA ALA A 261 1.59 -8.85 10.67
C ALA A 261 1.37 -8.62 12.17
N LEU A 262 0.52 -7.68 12.57
CA LEU A 262 0.18 -7.36 13.96
C LEU A 262 -0.85 -8.31 14.58
N GLY A 263 -1.41 -9.26 13.79
CA GLY A 263 -2.38 -10.23 14.26
C GLY A 263 -3.81 -9.69 14.40
N LEU A 264 -4.17 -8.63 13.67
CA LEU A 264 -5.55 -8.17 13.57
C LEU A 264 -6.35 -9.08 12.62
N ALA A 265 -7.61 -9.37 12.95
CA ALA A 265 -8.53 -10.05 12.05
C ALA A 265 -8.93 -9.10 10.91
N ILE A 266 -8.78 -9.52 9.67
CA ILE A 266 -8.93 -8.65 8.50
C ILE A 266 -10.31 -8.79 7.87
N VAL A 267 -11.02 -7.66 7.69
CA VAL A 267 -12.18 -7.56 6.81
C VAL A 267 -11.88 -6.52 5.74
N SER A 268 -11.96 -6.90 4.48
CA SER A 268 -11.61 -6.03 3.35
C SER A 268 -12.62 -6.12 2.22
N THR A 269 -12.84 -5.01 1.53
CA THR A 269 -13.50 -5.03 0.23
C THR A 269 -12.68 -5.82 -0.79
N ASP A 270 -13.36 -6.60 -1.64
CA ASP A 270 -12.78 -7.40 -2.72
C ASP A 270 -12.56 -6.54 -3.97
N VAL A 271 -11.45 -5.83 -4.01
CA VAL A 271 -11.09 -4.94 -5.12
C VAL A 271 -9.63 -5.08 -5.53
N GLY A 272 -9.37 -5.02 -6.82
CA GLY A 272 -8.02 -5.01 -7.36
C GLY A 272 -7.19 -6.23 -6.92
N GLY A 273 -6.05 -5.98 -6.30
CA GLY A 273 -5.12 -7.02 -5.84
C GLY A 273 -5.43 -7.60 -4.45
N MET A 274 -6.60 -7.31 -3.87
CA MET A 274 -6.93 -7.81 -2.53
C MET A 274 -7.03 -9.34 -2.48
N LYS A 275 -7.52 -10.00 -3.56
CA LYS A 275 -7.54 -11.47 -3.68
C LYS A 275 -6.15 -12.11 -3.71
N ASP A 276 -5.13 -11.37 -4.09
CA ASP A 276 -3.75 -11.90 -4.07
C ASP A 276 -3.19 -11.88 -2.64
N LEU A 277 -3.69 -10.97 -1.79
CA LEU A 277 -3.27 -10.80 -0.41
C LEU A 277 -4.13 -11.59 0.58
N ILE A 278 -5.44 -11.62 0.37
CA ILE A 278 -6.41 -12.25 1.26
C ILE A 278 -7.04 -13.45 0.58
N ASP A 279 -6.78 -14.64 1.13
CA ASP A 279 -7.50 -15.87 0.85
C ASP A 279 -8.76 -15.87 1.73
N HIS A 280 -9.93 -15.68 1.10
CA HIS A 280 -11.21 -15.51 1.79
C HIS A 280 -11.51 -16.66 2.75
N GLN A 281 -11.85 -16.34 3.99
CA GLN A 281 -12.11 -17.28 5.09
C GLN A 281 -10.87 -18.03 5.62
N GLU A 282 -9.69 -17.89 5.01
CA GLU A 282 -8.45 -18.56 5.43
C GLU A 282 -7.55 -17.62 6.25
N ASN A 283 -7.32 -16.38 5.77
CA ASN A 283 -6.47 -15.39 6.42
C ASN A 283 -7.10 -13.99 6.50
N GLY A 284 -8.38 -13.88 6.19
CA GLY A 284 -9.20 -12.69 6.25
C GLY A 284 -10.53 -12.88 5.54
N VAL A 285 -11.42 -11.90 5.64
CA VAL A 285 -12.73 -11.93 5.00
C VAL A 285 -12.80 -10.88 3.92
N LEU A 286 -13.11 -11.29 2.68
CA LEU A 286 -13.38 -10.42 1.55
C LEU A 286 -14.90 -10.22 1.40
N VAL A 287 -15.30 -8.96 1.19
CA VAL A 287 -16.71 -8.58 0.97
C VAL A 287 -16.85 -7.77 -0.31
N PRO A 288 -18.01 -7.73 -0.97
CA PRO A 288 -18.22 -6.90 -2.15
C PRO A 288 -17.94 -5.41 -1.84
N TRP A 289 -17.43 -4.67 -2.83
CA TRP A 289 -17.17 -3.25 -2.66
C TRP A 289 -18.47 -2.46 -2.54
N LYS A 290 -18.46 -1.42 -1.68
CA LYS A 290 -19.64 -0.62 -1.35
C LYS A 290 -20.79 -1.40 -0.69
N ASP A 291 -20.56 -2.61 -0.25
CA ASP A 291 -21.53 -3.43 0.45
C ASP A 291 -21.29 -3.35 1.97
N GLU A 292 -21.98 -2.41 2.61
CA GLU A 292 -21.86 -2.16 4.05
C GLU A 292 -22.42 -3.31 4.86
N GLU A 293 -23.52 -3.94 4.39
CA GLU A 293 -24.19 -5.06 5.06
C GLU A 293 -23.28 -6.30 5.10
N SER A 294 -22.69 -6.69 3.97
CA SER A 294 -21.71 -7.77 3.93
C SER A 294 -20.51 -7.52 4.83
N MET A 295 -20.05 -6.26 4.98
CA MET A 295 -18.95 -5.93 5.89
C MET A 295 -19.37 -6.05 7.36
N VAL A 296 -20.60 -5.70 7.71
CA VAL A 296 -21.19 -5.92 9.04
C VAL A 296 -21.28 -7.41 9.36
N LEU A 297 -21.82 -8.21 8.43
CA LEU A 297 -21.92 -9.66 8.59
C LEU A 297 -20.54 -10.31 8.74
N ALA A 298 -19.55 -9.86 7.98
CA ALA A 298 -18.17 -10.34 8.12
C ALA A 298 -17.59 -10.04 9.50
N VAL A 299 -17.81 -8.84 10.05
CA VAL A 299 -17.36 -8.51 11.42
C VAL A 299 -18.07 -9.40 12.44
N LYS A 300 -19.39 -9.62 12.32
CA LYS A 300 -20.15 -10.49 13.20
C LYS A 300 -19.62 -11.92 13.18
N SER A 301 -19.37 -12.49 12.00
CA SER A 301 -18.83 -13.86 11.87
C SER A 301 -17.47 -14.03 12.56
N LEU A 302 -16.63 -12.98 12.57
CA LEU A 302 -15.36 -13.00 13.30
C LEU A 302 -15.56 -12.98 14.83
N LEU A 303 -16.62 -12.34 15.31
CA LEU A 303 -16.95 -12.27 16.74
C LEU A 303 -17.65 -13.54 17.24
N GLU A 304 -18.40 -14.23 16.39
CA GLU A 304 -19.15 -15.44 16.72
C GLU A 304 -18.27 -16.69 16.81
N ASP A 305 -17.25 -16.81 15.96
CA ASP A 305 -16.33 -17.96 15.92
C ASP A 305 -14.90 -17.51 16.28
N GLN A 306 -14.63 -17.46 17.58
CA GLN A 306 -13.36 -16.96 18.13
C GLN A 306 -12.17 -17.85 17.72
N ASP A 307 -12.34 -19.17 17.72
CA ASP A 307 -11.27 -20.12 17.38
C ASP A 307 -10.89 -20.04 15.90
N LYS A 308 -11.89 -19.99 15.01
CA LYS A 308 -11.67 -19.79 13.59
C LYS A 308 -10.98 -18.45 13.33
N THR A 309 -11.40 -17.40 14.01
CA THR A 309 -10.81 -16.07 13.86
C THR A 309 -9.36 -16.02 14.35
N ALA A 310 -9.05 -16.66 15.47
CA ALA A 310 -7.68 -16.80 15.96
C ALA A 310 -6.80 -17.52 14.94
N LYS A 311 -7.25 -18.67 14.41
CA LYS A 311 -6.55 -19.40 13.33
C LYS A 311 -6.35 -18.55 12.08
N MET A 312 -7.36 -17.77 11.68
CA MET A 312 -7.28 -16.85 10.54
C MET A 312 -6.16 -15.81 10.72
N THR A 313 -5.99 -15.25 11.93
CA THR A 313 -4.91 -14.28 12.20
C THR A 313 -3.52 -14.92 12.15
N LEU A 314 -3.38 -16.17 12.60
CA LEU A 314 -2.13 -16.93 12.46
C LEU A 314 -1.79 -17.19 10.98
N ASN A 315 -2.76 -17.61 10.18
CA ASN A 315 -2.60 -17.81 8.74
C ASN A 315 -2.22 -16.48 8.04
N ALA A 316 -2.85 -15.36 8.44
CA ALA A 316 -2.53 -14.03 7.94
C ALA A 316 -1.06 -13.67 8.25
N ARG A 317 -0.61 -13.92 9.48
CA ARG A 317 0.79 -13.71 9.88
C ARG A 317 1.74 -14.58 9.06
N ALA A 318 1.44 -15.86 8.89
CA ALA A 318 2.25 -16.79 8.10
C ALA A 318 2.39 -16.30 6.65
N LYS A 319 1.28 -15.88 6.01
CA LYS A 319 1.31 -15.35 4.64
C LYS A 319 2.21 -14.11 4.51
N VAL A 320 2.07 -13.13 5.39
CA VAL A 320 2.85 -11.89 5.30
C VAL A 320 4.29 -12.03 5.78
N SER A 321 4.64 -13.13 6.43
CA SER A 321 6.04 -13.46 6.74
C SER A 321 6.88 -13.58 5.46
N ASN A 322 6.29 -14.05 4.36
CA ASN A 322 6.94 -14.09 3.04
C ASN A 322 7.19 -12.70 2.44
N PHE A 323 6.64 -11.64 3.01
CA PHE A 323 6.86 -10.25 2.58
C PHE A 323 7.92 -9.53 3.43
N ASP A 324 8.60 -10.26 4.33
CA ASP A 324 9.74 -9.72 5.07
C ASP A 324 10.88 -9.37 4.12
N TRP A 325 11.50 -8.21 4.36
CA TRP A 325 12.64 -7.77 3.56
C TRP A 325 13.75 -8.82 3.49
N ASN A 326 13.99 -9.56 4.56
CA ASN A 326 15.02 -10.60 4.59
C ASN A 326 14.77 -11.73 3.58
N ILE A 327 13.53 -11.94 3.16
CA ILE A 327 13.13 -12.89 2.10
C ILE A 327 13.15 -12.18 0.74
N ILE A 328 12.38 -11.10 0.61
CA ILE A 328 12.18 -10.35 -0.65
C ILE A 328 13.47 -9.79 -1.24
N LYS A 329 14.48 -9.52 -0.42
CA LYS A 329 15.77 -8.99 -0.89
C LYS A 329 16.50 -9.90 -1.88
N ALA A 330 16.25 -11.21 -1.86
CA ALA A 330 16.85 -12.15 -2.80
C ALA A 330 16.43 -11.82 -4.24
N ASP A 331 15.12 -11.65 -4.48
CA ASP A 331 14.56 -11.32 -5.79
C ASP A 331 15.07 -9.95 -6.29
N TRP A 332 15.15 -8.96 -5.38
CA TRP A 332 15.70 -7.66 -5.72
C TRP A 332 17.21 -7.73 -6.03
N ASN A 333 17.97 -8.52 -5.29
CA ASN A 333 19.40 -8.69 -5.56
C ASN A 333 19.65 -9.35 -6.92
N GLU A 334 18.84 -10.35 -7.29
CA GLU A 334 18.90 -10.99 -8.60
C GLU A 334 18.59 -9.99 -9.72
N LEU A 335 17.48 -9.24 -9.61
CA LEU A 335 17.07 -8.26 -10.60
C LEU A 335 18.04 -7.10 -10.77
N LEU A 336 18.68 -6.67 -9.70
CA LEU A 336 19.59 -5.53 -9.68
C LEU A 336 21.04 -5.90 -10.06
N ASN A 337 21.43 -7.14 -10.00
CA ASN A 337 22.77 -7.61 -10.44
C ASN A 337 22.75 -7.99 -11.91
#